data_8aca520b5b8a85d8ebf792cd78406b86
#
_entry.id   8aca520b5b8a85d8ebf792cd78406b86
#
_cell.length_a   1.000
_cell.length_b   1.000
_cell.length_c   1.000
_cell.angle_alpha   90.00
_cell.angle_beta   90.00
_cell.angle_gamma   90.00
#
_symmetry.space_group_name_H-M   'P 1'
#
loop_
_entity.id
_entity.type
_entity.pdbx_description
1 polymer ?
#
loop_
_entity_poly.entity_id
_entity_poly.type
_entity_poly.pdbx_seq_one_letter_code
_entity_poly.pdbx_strand_id
1 'polypeptide(L)'
;RIPKFSKIITDANGSIWIDFRYKTKTMSLADIDLNAEESFVQGKIVILSPTASGIDNPVATPVGVLQGHDVIATSIATMMTGTNISRPWWSDLAEIGVVLIGGITLIITALMMQWYVSALMPILVVGFYFGSSYLFNTEGYLIDWSYPALGMFFVWAIAAFMRFMEEYKQKMEIKKQFAGYCSPTVVRM
;
A
#
# COMPACT_ATOMS: atom_id res chain seq x y z
N ARG A 1 -19.80 25.65 -22.25
CA ARG A 1 -19.65 24.28 -22.77
C ARG A 1 -19.30 23.40 -21.58
N ILE A 2 -20.20 22.53 -21.19
CA ILE A 2 -19.92 21.52 -20.16
C ILE A 2 -18.78 20.65 -20.70
N PRO A 3 -17.66 20.49 -19.97
CA PRO A 3 -16.58 19.62 -20.42
C PRO A 3 -17.14 18.21 -20.66
N LYS A 4 -16.73 17.60 -21.76
CA LYS A 4 -17.10 16.22 -22.06
C LYS A 4 -16.45 15.36 -20.98
N PHE A 5 -17.25 14.84 -20.05
CA PHE A 5 -16.74 13.92 -19.06
C PHE A 5 -16.12 12.72 -19.80
N SER A 6 -14.87 12.45 -19.54
CA SER A 6 -14.25 11.18 -19.91
C SER A 6 -15.00 10.06 -19.19
N LYS A 7 -14.94 8.85 -19.73
CA LYS A 7 -15.58 7.68 -19.10
C LYS A 7 -15.08 7.56 -17.67
N ILE A 8 -15.99 7.74 -16.70
CA ILE A 8 -15.66 7.59 -15.28
C ILE A 8 -15.52 6.10 -15.01
N ILE A 9 -14.34 5.69 -14.55
CA ILE A 9 -14.08 4.32 -14.14
C ILE A 9 -14.54 4.19 -12.69
N THR A 10 -15.55 3.34 -12.46
CA THR A 10 -16.04 3.00 -11.12
C THR A 10 -15.60 1.58 -10.78
N ASP A 11 -15.55 1.30 -9.50
CA ASP A 11 -15.39 -0.05 -9.01
C ASP A 11 -16.71 -0.86 -9.20
N ALA A 12 -16.71 -2.16 -8.85
CA ALA A 12 -17.87 -3.04 -8.98
C ALA A 12 -19.13 -2.54 -8.22
N ASN A 13 -18.94 -1.72 -7.18
CA ASN A 13 -20.00 -1.14 -6.35
C ASN A 13 -20.44 0.26 -6.84
N GLY A 14 -19.88 0.75 -7.95
CA GLY A 14 -20.14 2.09 -8.45
C GLY A 14 -19.40 3.20 -7.70
N SER A 15 -18.44 2.86 -6.83
CA SER A 15 -17.61 3.80 -6.08
C SER A 15 -16.43 4.28 -6.93
N ILE A 16 -15.96 5.49 -6.64
CA ILE A 16 -14.76 6.07 -7.25
C ILE A 16 -13.72 6.36 -6.17
N TRP A 17 -12.46 6.14 -6.52
CA TRP A 17 -11.34 6.53 -5.67
C TRP A 17 -10.98 7.99 -5.94
N ILE A 18 -10.95 8.82 -4.87
CA ILE A 18 -10.66 10.25 -4.98
C ILE A 18 -9.14 10.45 -4.98
N ASP A 19 -8.64 11.20 -5.96
CA ASP A 19 -7.23 11.58 -6.00
C ASP A 19 -7.01 12.89 -5.21
N PHE A 20 -6.52 12.76 -3.98
CA PHE A 20 -6.22 13.90 -3.10
C PHE A 20 -4.92 14.65 -3.44
N ARG A 21 -4.22 14.30 -4.52
CA ARG A 21 -3.06 15.06 -4.99
C ARG A 21 -3.46 16.43 -5.56
N TYR A 22 -4.71 16.57 -6.02
CA TYR A 22 -5.23 17.83 -6.51
C TYR A 22 -5.68 18.72 -5.36
N LYS A 23 -5.04 19.91 -5.26
CA LYS A 23 -5.50 20.97 -4.36
C LYS A 23 -6.44 21.87 -5.11
N THR A 24 -7.68 21.97 -4.66
CA THR A 24 -8.65 22.96 -5.13
C THR A 24 -8.29 24.33 -4.56
N LYS A 25 -8.45 25.39 -5.37
CA LYS A 25 -8.24 26.75 -4.89
C LYS A 25 -9.49 27.20 -4.15
N THR A 26 -9.35 27.50 -2.86
CA THR A 26 -10.41 28.07 -2.01
C THR A 26 -10.19 29.56 -1.85
N MET A 27 -11.28 30.33 -1.83
CA MET A 27 -11.26 31.77 -1.64
C MET A 27 -12.48 32.20 -0.84
N SER A 28 -12.31 33.19 0.04
CA SER A 28 -13.46 33.78 0.74
C SER A 28 -14.34 34.56 -0.24
N LEU A 29 -15.65 34.44 -0.09
CA LEU A 29 -16.58 35.22 -0.90
C LEU A 29 -16.40 36.75 -0.70
N ALA A 30 -15.93 37.15 0.50
CA ALA A 30 -15.65 38.53 0.82
C ALA A 30 -14.44 39.09 0.07
N ASP A 31 -13.53 38.23 -0.40
CA ASP A 31 -12.31 38.63 -1.13
C ASP A 31 -12.51 38.62 -2.64
N ILE A 32 -13.69 38.24 -3.13
CA ILE A 32 -14.00 38.23 -4.57
C ILE A 32 -14.48 39.61 -5.00
N ASP A 33 -13.64 40.31 -5.74
CA ASP A 33 -14.06 41.50 -6.48
C ASP A 33 -14.81 41.09 -7.74
N LEU A 34 -16.13 41.15 -7.70
CA LEU A 34 -17.02 40.77 -8.79
C LEU A 34 -16.79 41.60 -10.08
N ASN A 35 -16.14 42.77 -9.97
CA ASN A 35 -15.87 43.61 -11.11
C ASN A 35 -14.51 43.34 -11.77
N ALA A 36 -13.55 42.81 -11.01
CA ALA A 36 -12.20 42.57 -11.49
C ALA A 36 -11.95 41.11 -11.93
N GLU A 37 -12.78 40.16 -11.49
CA GLU A 37 -12.48 38.71 -11.59
C GLU A 37 -13.50 37.90 -12.41
N GLU A 38 -14.13 38.52 -13.41
CA GLU A 38 -14.96 37.78 -14.37
C GLU A 38 -14.21 36.59 -15.01
N SER A 39 -12.89 36.67 -15.11
CA SER A 39 -12.03 35.61 -15.59
C SER A 39 -11.78 34.48 -14.56
N PHE A 40 -11.97 34.72 -13.24
CA PHE A 40 -11.66 33.74 -12.23
C PHE A 40 -12.69 32.60 -12.17
N VAL A 41 -13.95 32.92 -12.37
CA VAL A 41 -15.08 31.95 -12.32
C VAL A 41 -15.52 31.47 -13.69
N GLN A 42 -15.18 32.22 -14.75
CA GLN A 42 -15.62 31.92 -16.11
C GLN A 42 -15.11 30.55 -16.58
N GLY A 43 -16.04 29.68 -16.96
CA GLY A 43 -15.74 28.32 -17.46
C GLY A 43 -15.32 27.34 -16.40
N LYS A 44 -15.44 27.67 -15.11
CA LYS A 44 -15.09 26.79 -13.98
C LYS A 44 -16.33 26.34 -13.22
N ILE A 45 -16.23 25.20 -12.56
CA ILE A 45 -17.23 24.75 -11.58
C ILE A 45 -16.88 25.39 -10.25
N VAL A 46 -17.82 26.15 -9.68
CA VAL A 46 -17.67 26.84 -8.41
C VAL A 46 -18.56 26.17 -7.38
N ILE A 47 -18.00 25.80 -6.25
CA ILE A 47 -18.72 25.23 -5.11
C ILE A 47 -18.78 26.29 -4.01
N LEU A 48 -20.00 26.67 -3.63
CA LEU A 48 -20.23 27.58 -2.52
C LEU A 48 -20.60 26.75 -1.28
N SER A 49 -19.89 26.98 -0.21
CA SER A 49 -20.15 26.31 1.06
C SER A 49 -19.93 27.24 2.24
N PRO A 50 -20.76 27.16 3.30
CA PRO A 50 -20.51 27.88 4.54
C PRO A 50 -19.36 27.21 5.28
N THR A 51 -18.39 28.03 5.73
CA THR A 51 -17.21 27.57 6.49
C THR A 51 -17.32 27.87 7.99
N ALA A 52 -18.53 28.22 8.47
CA ALA A 52 -18.75 28.53 9.87
C ALA A 52 -18.59 27.28 10.75
N SER A 53 -17.95 27.46 11.89
CA SER A 53 -17.72 26.39 12.88
C SER A 53 -19.06 25.74 13.30
N GLY A 54 -19.21 24.42 13.14
CA GLY A 54 -20.40 23.66 13.49
C GLY A 54 -21.42 23.46 12.34
N ILE A 55 -21.19 24.04 11.16
CA ILE A 55 -22.07 23.83 9.97
C ILE A 55 -21.43 22.81 9.02
N ASP A 56 -20.11 22.88 8.85
CA ASP A 56 -19.38 21.96 7.99
C ASP A 56 -18.86 20.76 8.80
N ASN A 57 -19.00 19.55 8.25
CA ASN A 57 -18.51 18.33 8.88
C ASN A 57 -17.10 18.04 8.36
N PRO A 58 -16.06 18.12 9.21
CA PRO A 58 -14.72 17.73 8.83
C PRO A 58 -14.66 16.23 8.54
N VAL A 59 -14.03 15.86 7.44
CA VAL A 59 -13.86 14.48 6.97
C VAL A 59 -12.40 14.09 7.10
N ALA A 60 -12.14 12.95 7.73
CA ALA A 60 -10.80 12.38 7.77
C ALA A 60 -10.44 11.81 6.40
N THR A 61 -9.34 12.31 5.83
CA THR A 61 -8.83 11.89 4.53
C THR A 61 -7.37 11.44 4.63
N PRO A 62 -6.81 10.73 3.64
CA PRO A 62 -5.41 10.32 3.65
C PRO A 62 -4.40 11.48 3.73
N VAL A 63 -4.79 12.69 3.34
CA VAL A 63 -3.94 13.89 3.38
C VAL A 63 -4.19 14.76 4.62
N GLY A 64 -5.04 14.31 5.53
CA GLY A 64 -5.42 15.01 6.76
C GLY A 64 -6.92 15.25 6.86
N VAL A 65 -7.33 16.06 7.84
CA VAL A 65 -8.73 16.45 8.00
C VAL A 65 -9.05 17.57 7.02
N LEU A 66 -9.98 17.32 6.11
CA LEU A 66 -10.48 18.29 5.13
C LEU A 66 -11.92 18.65 5.43
N GLN A 67 -12.33 19.82 4.98
CA GLN A 67 -13.72 20.25 5.01
C GLN A 67 -14.55 19.43 3.99
N GLY A 68 -15.82 19.17 4.27
CA GLY A 68 -16.66 18.35 3.39
C GLY A 68 -16.75 18.90 1.96
N HIS A 69 -16.82 20.22 1.81
CA HIS A 69 -16.84 20.87 0.50
C HIS A 69 -15.51 20.70 -0.28
N ASP A 70 -14.36 20.64 0.39
CA ASP A 70 -13.08 20.37 -0.27
C ASP A 70 -13.01 18.92 -0.80
N VAL A 71 -13.59 17.99 -0.07
CA VAL A 71 -13.70 16.58 -0.52
C VAL A 71 -14.58 16.49 -1.76
N ILE A 72 -15.73 17.19 -1.78
CA ILE A 72 -16.61 17.26 -2.96
C ILE A 72 -15.89 17.90 -4.15
N ALA A 73 -15.20 19.02 -3.93
CA ALA A 73 -14.44 19.71 -4.97
C ALA A 73 -13.34 18.82 -5.56
N THR A 74 -12.61 18.10 -4.70
CA THR A 74 -11.56 17.15 -5.12
C THR A 74 -12.15 15.97 -5.88
N SER A 75 -13.31 15.46 -5.46
CA SER A 75 -14.04 14.40 -6.18
C SER A 75 -14.40 14.81 -7.60
N ILE A 76 -14.96 16.01 -7.76
CA ILE A 76 -15.33 16.57 -9.07
C ILE A 76 -14.07 16.78 -9.92
N ALA A 77 -12.99 17.32 -9.34
CA ALA A 77 -11.73 17.50 -10.03
C ALA A 77 -11.16 16.16 -10.52
N THR A 78 -11.19 15.12 -9.70
CA THR A 78 -10.77 13.76 -10.07
C THR A 78 -11.57 13.22 -11.25
N MET A 79 -12.89 13.38 -11.25
CA MET A 79 -13.76 12.97 -12.37
C MET A 79 -13.48 13.75 -13.65
N MET A 80 -13.17 15.05 -13.55
CA MET A 80 -12.92 15.91 -14.71
C MET A 80 -11.55 15.67 -15.34
N THR A 81 -10.54 15.42 -14.53
CA THR A 81 -9.17 15.19 -15.01
C THR A 81 -8.97 13.79 -15.58
N GLY A 82 -9.87 12.86 -15.24
CA GLY A 82 -9.76 11.47 -15.68
C GLY A 82 -8.60 10.70 -15.06
N THR A 83 -7.95 11.26 -14.04
CA THR A 83 -6.91 10.58 -13.24
C THR A 83 -7.57 9.64 -12.25
N ASN A 84 -8.13 8.55 -12.79
CA ASN A 84 -8.85 7.60 -11.98
C ASN A 84 -7.87 6.62 -11.35
N ILE A 85 -7.72 6.71 -10.04
CA ILE A 85 -7.15 5.60 -9.26
C ILE A 85 -8.14 4.45 -9.38
N SER A 86 -7.69 3.32 -9.88
CA SER A 86 -8.54 2.14 -10.04
C SER A 86 -7.86 0.91 -9.45
N ARG A 87 -8.67 0.04 -8.84
CA ARG A 87 -8.23 -1.30 -8.46
C ARG A 87 -8.69 -2.25 -9.57
N PRO A 88 -7.77 -2.73 -10.42
CA PRO A 88 -8.15 -3.65 -11.50
C PRO A 88 -8.64 -4.98 -10.93
N TRP A 89 -9.53 -5.66 -11.64
CA TRP A 89 -10.10 -6.95 -11.23
C TRP A 89 -9.04 -8.05 -11.01
N TRP A 90 -7.89 -7.93 -11.67
CA TRP A 90 -6.78 -8.88 -11.56
C TRP A 90 -5.85 -8.59 -10.36
N SER A 91 -6.00 -7.46 -9.66
CA SER A 91 -5.11 -7.06 -8.56
C SER A 91 -5.07 -8.10 -7.44
N ASP A 92 -6.24 -8.61 -7.02
CA ASP A 92 -6.33 -9.63 -5.98
C ASP A 92 -5.60 -10.93 -6.39
N LEU A 93 -5.74 -11.32 -7.66
CA LEU A 93 -5.06 -12.49 -8.20
C LEU A 93 -3.54 -12.28 -8.26
N ALA A 94 -3.09 -11.07 -8.63
CA ALA A 94 -1.68 -10.72 -8.65
C ALA A 94 -1.07 -10.72 -7.24
N GLU A 95 -1.77 -10.16 -6.26
CA GLU A 95 -1.35 -10.15 -4.85
C GLU A 95 -1.20 -11.58 -4.30
N ILE A 96 -2.18 -12.45 -4.54
CA ILE A 96 -2.11 -13.88 -4.16
C ILE A 96 -0.96 -14.57 -4.91
N GLY A 97 -0.80 -14.30 -6.20
CA GLY A 97 0.28 -14.86 -7.02
C GLY A 97 1.67 -14.50 -6.48
N VAL A 98 1.86 -13.26 -6.05
CA VAL A 98 3.13 -12.80 -5.43
C VAL A 98 3.40 -13.54 -4.11
N VAL A 99 2.37 -13.73 -3.26
CA VAL A 99 2.52 -14.50 -2.01
C VAL A 99 2.90 -15.95 -2.29
N LEU A 100 2.25 -16.58 -3.27
CA LEU A 100 2.53 -17.98 -3.62
C LEU A 100 3.94 -18.15 -4.20
N ILE A 101 4.29 -17.35 -5.20
CA ILE A 101 5.61 -17.43 -5.86
C ILE A 101 6.71 -17.04 -4.88
N GLY A 102 6.53 -15.94 -4.15
CA GLY A 102 7.48 -15.48 -3.13
C GLY A 102 7.61 -16.49 -1.99
N GLY A 103 6.50 -17.05 -1.50
CA GLY A 103 6.49 -18.07 -0.46
C GLY A 103 7.20 -19.37 -0.89
N ILE A 104 6.91 -19.87 -2.08
CA ILE A 104 7.59 -21.05 -2.64
C ILE A 104 9.11 -20.79 -2.79
N THR A 105 9.48 -19.61 -3.30
CA THR A 105 10.89 -19.22 -3.43
C THR A 105 11.59 -19.17 -2.09
N LEU A 106 10.93 -18.62 -1.05
CA LEU A 106 11.45 -18.59 0.32
C LEU A 106 11.64 -20.00 0.89
N ILE A 107 10.67 -20.90 0.68
CA ILE A 107 10.77 -22.29 1.15
C ILE A 107 11.91 -23.03 0.45
N ILE A 108 12.00 -22.95 -0.89
CA ILE A 108 13.08 -23.60 -1.65
C ILE A 108 14.45 -23.09 -1.19
N THR A 109 14.58 -21.78 -1.03
CA THR A 109 15.84 -21.19 -0.57
C THR A 109 16.17 -21.59 0.85
N ALA A 110 15.17 -21.72 1.72
CA ALA A 110 15.34 -22.23 3.08
C ALA A 110 15.88 -23.66 3.11
N LEU A 111 15.44 -24.51 2.19
CA LEU A 111 15.90 -25.89 2.09
C LEU A 111 17.32 -26.02 1.51
N MET A 112 17.69 -25.14 0.56
CA MET A 112 18.93 -25.27 -0.17
C MET A 112 20.11 -24.47 0.43
N MET A 113 19.85 -23.30 1.07
CA MET A 113 20.90 -22.34 1.45
C MET A 113 20.72 -21.82 2.88
N GLN A 114 21.78 -21.94 3.71
CA GLN A 114 21.66 -21.75 5.16
C GLN A 114 21.41 -20.31 5.61
N TRP A 115 22.08 -19.31 5.13
CA TRP A 115 22.02 -17.94 5.69
C TRP A 115 21.39 -16.90 4.76
N TYR A 116 21.29 -17.18 3.47
CA TYR A 116 20.72 -16.24 2.48
C TYR A 116 19.21 -16.07 2.60
N VAL A 117 18.50 -17.00 3.26
CA VAL A 117 17.04 -16.93 3.45
C VAL A 117 16.63 -15.68 4.22
N SER A 118 17.42 -15.30 5.23
CA SER A 118 17.12 -14.07 5.99
C SER A 118 17.25 -12.80 5.16
N ALA A 119 18.10 -12.76 4.14
CA ALA A 119 18.29 -11.60 3.27
C ALA A 119 17.29 -11.55 2.10
N LEU A 120 16.80 -12.71 1.63
CA LEU A 120 15.91 -12.78 0.47
C LEU A 120 14.54 -12.18 0.74
N MET A 121 13.99 -12.39 1.94
CA MET A 121 12.67 -11.87 2.32
C MET A 121 12.56 -10.35 2.20
N PRO A 122 13.42 -9.52 2.82
CA PRO A 122 13.33 -8.08 2.67
C PRO A 122 13.54 -7.63 1.22
N ILE A 123 14.37 -8.32 0.43
CA ILE A 123 14.58 -8.00 -0.98
C ILE A 123 13.29 -8.20 -1.78
N LEU A 124 12.56 -9.29 -1.57
CA LEU A 124 11.28 -9.57 -2.24
C LEU A 124 10.21 -8.53 -1.85
N VAL A 125 10.10 -8.20 -0.56
CA VAL A 125 9.15 -7.18 -0.07
C VAL A 125 9.45 -5.82 -0.65
N VAL A 126 10.70 -5.40 -0.63
CA VAL A 126 11.15 -4.11 -1.20
C VAL A 126 10.93 -4.07 -2.71
N GLY A 127 11.24 -5.15 -3.42
CA GLY A 127 10.99 -5.27 -4.87
C GLY A 127 9.52 -5.13 -5.21
N PHE A 128 8.64 -5.79 -4.45
CA PHE A 128 7.20 -5.69 -4.65
C PHE A 128 6.66 -4.30 -4.31
N TYR A 129 7.15 -3.66 -3.24
CA TYR A 129 6.83 -2.28 -2.89
C TYR A 129 7.16 -1.31 -4.04
N PHE A 130 8.38 -1.39 -4.59
CA PHE A 130 8.78 -0.54 -5.72
C PHE A 130 7.96 -0.82 -6.98
N GLY A 131 7.64 -2.09 -7.27
CA GLY A 131 6.78 -2.48 -8.39
C GLY A 131 5.37 -1.92 -8.25
N SER A 132 4.74 -2.06 -7.09
CA SER A 132 3.42 -1.50 -6.78
C SER A 132 3.43 0.02 -6.87
N SER A 133 4.45 0.68 -6.31
CA SER A 133 4.62 2.13 -6.34
C SER A 133 4.81 2.65 -7.78
N TYR A 134 5.55 1.95 -8.60
CA TYR A 134 5.73 2.29 -10.01
C TYR A 134 4.40 2.21 -10.78
N LEU A 135 3.63 1.13 -10.63
CA LEU A 135 2.33 0.96 -11.28
C LEU A 135 1.32 2.03 -10.82
N PHE A 136 1.36 2.39 -9.53
CA PHE A 136 0.52 3.46 -9.01
C PHE A 136 0.87 4.82 -9.64
N ASN A 137 2.16 5.12 -9.80
CA ASN A 137 2.59 6.42 -10.33
C ASN A 137 2.39 6.54 -11.84
N THR A 138 2.51 5.43 -12.61
CA THR A 138 2.39 5.45 -14.08
C THR A 138 0.95 5.27 -14.54
N GLU A 139 0.24 4.29 -14.01
CA GLU A 139 -1.08 3.87 -14.51
C GLU A 139 -2.22 4.19 -13.54
N GLY A 140 -1.90 4.61 -12.32
CA GLY A 140 -2.89 4.84 -11.27
C GLY A 140 -3.50 3.55 -10.70
N TYR A 141 -2.85 2.40 -10.89
CA TYR A 141 -3.33 1.13 -10.34
C TYR A 141 -3.01 0.98 -8.87
N LEU A 142 -4.06 0.74 -8.07
CA LEU A 142 -3.93 0.48 -6.65
C LEU A 142 -3.73 -1.02 -6.41
N ILE A 143 -2.48 -1.40 -6.14
CA ILE A 143 -2.11 -2.77 -5.73
C ILE A 143 -1.63 -2.69 -4.29
N ASP A 144 -2.22 -3.48 -3.41
CA ASP A 144 -1.84 -3.50 -1.99
C ASP A 144 -0.57 -4.34 -1.81
N TRP A 145 0.51 -3.70 -1.39
CA TRP A 145 1.77 -4.36 -1.09
C TRP A 145 1.82 -4.90 0.35
N SER A 146 0.98 -4.38 1.26
CA SER A 146 1.02 -4.71 2.69
C SER A 146 0.60 -6.16 2.92
N TYR A 147 -0.43 -6.61 2.22
CA TYR A 147 -0.98 -7.94 2.36
C TYR A 147 0.01 -9.04 1.92
N PRO A 148 0.62 -8.96 0.73
CA PRO A 148 1.68 -9.88 0.32
C PRO A 148 2.91 -9.83 1.21
N ALA A 149 3.32 -8.65 1.69
CA ALA A 149 4.44 -8.52 2.61
C ALA A 149 4.21 -9.27 3.92
N LEU A 150 3.00 -9.14 4.49
CA LEU A 150 2.61 -9.85 5.70
C LEU A 150 2.60 -11.38 5.49
N GLY A 151 2.04 -11.84 4.37
CA GLY A 151 2.03 -13.26 4.02
C GLY A 151 3.44 -13.84 3.90
N MET A 152 4.33 -13.16 3.17
CA MET A 152 5.72 -13.57 3.03
C MET A 152 6.48 -13.55 4.37
N PHE A 153 6.17 -12.59 5.25
CA PHE A 153 6.76 -12.53 6.59
C PHE A 153 6.40 -13.77 7.42
N PHE A 154 5.14 -14.21 7.40
CA PHE A 154 4.74 -15.42 8.13
C PHE A 154 5.41 -16.67 7.57
N VAL A 155 5.48 -16.82 6.24
CA VAL A 155 6.18 -17.95 5.61
C VAL A 155 7.67 -17.96 6.02
N TRP A 156 8.33 -16.80 5.98
CA TRP A 156 9.71 -16.66 6.42
C TRP A 156 9.90 -17.00 7.89
N ALA A 157 9.03 -16.51 8.77
CA ALA A 157 9.13 -16.76 10.21
C ALA A 157 8.99 -18.26 10.54
N ILE A 158 8.03 -18.95 9.89
CA ILE A 158 7.84 -20.39 10.04
C ILE A 158 9.08 -21.14 9.52
N ALA A 159 9.58 -20.81 8.33
CA ALA A 159 10.75 -21.46 7.76
C ALA A 159 12.00 -21.26 8.64
N ALA A 160 12.22 -20.04 9.15
CA ALA A 160 13.31 -19.73 10.07
C ALA A 160 13.20 -20.52 11.39
N PHE A 161 12.00 -20.63 11.94
CA PHE A 161 11.74 -21.39 13.16
C PHE A 161 12.01 -22.90 12.96
N MET A 162 11.49 -23.49 11.89
CA MET A 162 11.73 -24.91 11.59
C MET A 162 13.22 -25.21 11.47
N ARG A 163 13.94 -24.34 10.78
CA ARG A 163 15.39 -24.48 10.62
C ARG A 163 16.15 -24.37 11.96
N PHE A 164 15.79 -23.39 12.77
CA PHE A 164 16.36 -23.26 14.12
C PHE A 164 16.16 -24.55 14.94
N MET A 165 14.99 -25.15 14.84
CA MET A 165 14.70 -26.42 15.51
C MET A 165 15.53 -27.58 14.98
N GLU A 166 15.77 -27.65 13.67
CA GLU A 166 16.63 -28.68 13.07
C GLU A 166 18.09 -28.54 13.51
N GLU A 167 18.64 -27.33 13.46
CA GLU A 167 20.00 -27.05 13.95
C GLU A 167 20.13 -27.37 15.43
N TYR A 168 19.13 -27.06 16.24
CA TYR A 168 19.13 -27.37 17.66
C TYR A 168 19.15 -28.89 17.89
N LYS A 169 18.32 -29.67 17.17
CA LYS A 169 18.33 -31.14 17.23
C LYS A 169 19.66 -31.73 16.86
N GLN A 170 20.26 -31.28 15.75
CA GLN A 170 21.58 -31.73 15.30
C GLN A 170 22.67 -31.47 16.35
N LYS A 171 22.69 -30.29 16.95
CA LYS A 171 23.63 -29.94 18.03
C LYS A 171 23.44 -30.84 19.26
N MET A 172 22.21 -31.18 19.60
CA MET A 172 21.91 -32.07 20.71
C MET A 172 22.32 -33.53 20.45
N GLU A 173 22.14 -34.00 19.19
CA GLU A 173 22.58 -35.34 18.78
C GLU A 173 24.12 -35.46 18.82
N ILE A 174 24.82 -34.49 18.31
CA ILE A 174 26.28 -34.44 18.39
C ILE A 174 26.75 -34.45 19.83
N LYS A 175 26.14 -33.65 20.72
CA LYS A 175 26.47 -33.65 22.14
C LYS A 175 26.23 -35.02 22.79
N LYS A 176 25.14 -35.74 22.46
CA LYS A 176 24.85 -37.08 22.96
C LYS A 176 25.88 -38.09 22.50
N GLN A 177 26.32 -38.03 21.24
CA GLN A 177 27.35 -38.93 20.72
C GLN A 177 28.69 -38.70 21.43
N PHE A 178 29.10 -37.44 21.64
CA PHE A 178 30.33 -37.11 22.36
C PHE A 178 30.28 -37.45 23.85
N ALA A 179 29.10 -37.32 24.50
CA ALA A 179 28.93 -37.68 25.90
C ALA A 179 29.15 -39.19 26.21
N GLY A 180 28.98 -40.04 25.16
CA GLY A 180 29.28 -41.48 25.28
C GLY A 180 30.77 -41.85 25.19
N TYR A 181 31.61 -40.93 24.64
CA TYR A 181 33.04 -41.19 24.44
C TYR A 181 33.95 -40.35 25.32
N CYS A 182 33.50 -39.25 25.90
CA CYS A 182 34.30 -38.37 26.73
C CYS A 182 33.84 -38.38 28.20
N SER A 183 34.81 -38.30 29.13
CA SER A 183 34.53 -38.11 30.56
C SER A 183 33.63 -36.88 30.78
N PRO A 184 32.65 -36.90 31.70
CA PRO A 184 31.69 -35.82 31.92
C PRO A 184 32.31 -34.47 32.26
N THR A 185 33.57 -34.44 32.64
CA THR A 185 34.33 -33.21 32.95
C THR A 185 34.70 -32.40 31.70
N VAL A 186 34.86 -33.02 30.53
CA VAL A 186 35.29 -32.35 29.27
C VAL A 186 34.09 -31.79 28.46
N VAL A 187 32.90 -32.28 28.73
CA VAL A 187 31.67 -31.85 28.01
C VAL A 187 31.08 -30.53 28.56
N ARG A 188 31.58 -30.05 29.71
CA ARG A 188 31.09 -28.80 30.36
C ARG A 188 31.91 -27.54 30.03
N MET A 189 32.96 -27.64 29.26
CA MET A 189 33.65 -26.46 28.68
C MET A 189 33.09 -26.17 27.29
#